data_59fb4b66f9d65b3b2651932db0bbda83
#
_entry.id   59fb4b66f9d65b3b2651932db0bbda83
#
_cell.length_a   1.000
_cell.length_b   1.000
_cell.length_c   1.000
_cell.angle_alpha   90.00
_cell.angle_beta   90.00
_cell.angle_gamma   90.00
#
_symmetry.space_group_name_H-M   'P 1'
#
loop_
_entity.id
_entity.type
_entity.pdbx_description
1 polymer ?
#
loop_
_entity_poly.entity_id
_entity_poly.type
_entity_poly.pdbx_seq_one_letter_code
_entity_poly.pdbx_strand_id
1 'polypeptide(L)' 'LYLVDRGILTIGVDYLSIGGYGGNMAEVHKIILSAKIWVIEGLDLSRIEPGLYEMVCLPIKIDNCDGAPARALLRPV' A
#
# COMPACT_ATOMS: atom_id res chain seq x y z
N LEU A 1 -1.88 1.31 16.45
CA LEU A 1 -1.93 2.15 15.25
C LEU A 1 -3.36 2.24 14.73
N TYR A 2 -3.80 3.43 14.35
CA TYR A 2 -5.19 3.68 13.96
C TYR A 2 -5.66 2.77 12.82
N LEU A 3 -4.86 2.64 11.76
CA LEU A 3 -5.25 1.83 10.60
C LEU A 3 -5.41 0.36 10.95
N VAL A 4 -4.55 -0.16 11.80
CA VAL A 4 -4.65 -1.55 12.27
C VAL A 4 -5.94 -1.74 13.05
N ASP A 5 -6.25 -0.79 13.93
CA ASP A 5 -7.44 -0.86 14.78
C ASP A 5 -8.74 -0.76 13.98
N ARG A 6 -8.69 -0.15 12.78
CA ARG A 6 -9.85 -0.01 11.90
C ARG A 6 -10.10 -1.22 11.01
N GLY A 7 -9.25 -2.24 11.09
CA GLY A 7 -9.42 -3.45 10.29
C GLY A 7 -9.11 -3.30 8.81
N ILE A 8 -8.20 -2.39 8.48
CA ILE A 8 -7.78 -2.16 7.09
C ILE A 8 -7.04 -3.39 6.56
N LEU A 9 -7.35 -3.79 5.33
CA LEU A 9 -6.71 -4.94 4.69
C LEU A 9 -5.54 -4.56 3.78
N THR A 10 -5.60 -3.38 3.19
CA THR A 10 -4.60 -2.91 2.23
C THR A 10 -4.43 -1.41 2.37
N ILE A 11 -3.19 -0.96 2.26
CA ILE A 11 -2.86 0.47 2.25
C ILE A 11 -2.12 0.77 0.97
N GLY A 12 -2.58 1.77 0.22
CA GLY A 12 -1.87 2.28 -0.95
C GLY A 12 -1.43 3.71 -0.71
N VAL A 13 -0.20 4.03 -1.07
CA VAL A 13 0.34 5.38 -0.90
C VAL A 13 1.02 5.87 -2.18
N ASP A 14 0.97 7.17 -2.41
CA ASP A 14 1.61 7.81 -3.55
C ASP A 14 2.99 8.36 -3.21
N TYR A 15 3.70 7.66 -2.37
CA TYR A 15 5.05 7.99 -1.95
C TYR A 15 5.94 6.77 -2.10
N LEU A 16 7.26 6.97 -1.99
CA LEU A 16 8.22 5.89 -2.18
C LEU A 16 8.11 4.81 -1.11
N SER A 17 7.70 5.17 0.09
CA SER A 17 7.53 4.23 1.19
C SER A 17 6.46 4.70 2.14
N ILE A 18 5.72 3.76 2.70
CA ILE A 18 4.68 4.07 3.70
C ILE A 18 5.26 4.73 4.95
N GLY A 19 6.53 4.44 5.27
CA GLY A 19 7.20 5.06 6.41
C GLY A 19 7.83 6.40 6.09
N GLY A 20 7.84 6.82 4.83
CA GLY A 20 8.53 8.01 4.39
C GLY A 20 10.05 7.85 4.49
N TYR A 21 10.76 8.94 4.33
CA TYR A 21 12.21 8.96 4.54
C TYR A 21 12.52 9.30 6.00
N GLY A 22 13.51 8.63 6.57
CA GLY A 22 14.00 8.92 7.90
C GLY A 22 13.37 8.07 8.99
N GLY A 23 13.52 8.50 10.17
CA GLY A 23 13.40 7.88 11.45
C GLY A 23 12.56 6.61 11.64
N ASN A 24 11.30 6.59 11.28
CA ASN A 24 10.39 5.52 11.70
C ASN A 24 10.03 4.52 10.60
N MET A 25 10.72 4.54 9.47
CA MET A 25 10.35 3.69 8.34
C MET A 25 10.27 2.21 8.70
N ALA A 26 11.32 1.69 9.34
CA ALA A 26 11.37 0.27 9.69
C ALA A 26 10.30 -0.10 10.70
N GLU A 27 10.03 0.77 11.67
CA GLU A 27 9.02 0.53 12.68
C GLU A 27 7.61 0.55 12.10
N VAL A 28 7.32 1.51 11.23
CA VAL A 28 6.02 1.59 10.55
C VAL A 28 5.79 0.33 9.71
N HIS A 29 6.77 -0.09 8.92
CA HIS A 29 6.65 -1.32 8.14
C HIS A 29 6.42 -2.53 9.03
N LYS A 30 7.13 -2.63 10.14
CA LYS A 30 6.98 -3.75 11.06
C LYS A 30 5.56 -3.81 11.63
N ILE A 31 5.01 -2.69 12.05
CA ILE A 31 3.66 -2.64 12.61
C ILE A 31 2.63 -3.04 11.56
N ILE A 32 2.71 -2.45 10.38
CA ILE A 32 1.74 -2.68 9.30
C ILE A 32 1.80 -4.14 8.82
N LEU A 33 2.99 -4.64 8.54
CA LEU A 33 3.14 -5.99 8.01
C LEU A 33 2.84 -7.06 9.06
N SER A 34 3.12 -6.79 10.34
CA SER A 34 2.76 -7.70 11.41
C SER A 34 1.25 -7.86 11.55
N ALA A 35 0.47 -6.83 11.18
CA ALA A 35 -0.98 -6.89 11.17
C ALA A 35 -1.52 -7.56 9.90
N LYS A 36 -0.65 -8.05 9.01
CA LYS A 36 -1.01 -8.68 7.73
C LYS A 36 -1.75 -7.75 6.79
N ILE A 37 -1.36 -6.49 6.80
CA ILE A 37 -1.88 -5.49 5.87
C ILE A 37 -0.99 -5.46 4.64
N TRP A 38 -1.58 -5.57 3.46
CA TRP A 38 -0.85 -5.42 2.20
C TRP A 38 -0.51 -3.95 1.99
N VAL A 39 0.69 -3.69 1.48
CA VAL A 39 1.16 -2.33 1.24
C VAL A 39 1.47 -2.16 -0.24
N ILE A 40 0.91 -1.11 -0.84
CA ILE A 40 1.18 -0.71 -2.22
C ILE A 40 1.83 0.67 -2.16
N GLU A 41 3.04 0.79 -2.67
CA GLU A 41 3.83 2.02 -2.60
C GLU A 41 4.12 2.54 -4.00
N GLY A 42 4.47 3.82 -4.08
CA GLY A 42 4.84 4.43 -5.35
C GLY A 42 3.68 4.63 -6.31
N LEU A 43 2.47 4.75 -5.83
CA LEU A 43 1.30 5.01 -6.66
C LEU A 43 1.31 6.44 -7.18
N ASP A 44 0.65 6.67 -8.30
CA ASP A 44 0.37 8.01 -8.79
C ASP A 44 -1.12 8.29 -8.60
N LEU A 45 -1.44 9.00 -7.53
CA LEU A 45 -2.81 9.35 -7.18
C LEU A 45 -3.14 10.81 -7.51
N SER A 46 -2.30 11.49 -8.28
CA SER A 46 -2.41 12.92 -8.53
C SER A 46 -3.72 13.32 -9.21
N ARG A 47 -4.34 12.41 -9.95
CA ARG A 47 -5.60 12.67 -10.67
C ARG A 47 -6.79 11.94 -10.06
N ILE A 48 -6.63 11.38 -8.88
CA ILE A 48 -7.69 10.59 -8.23
C ILE A 48 -8.31 11.41 -7.12
N GLU A 49 -9.61 11.57 -7.16
CA GLU A 49 -10.36 12.25 -6.10
C GLU A 49 -10.77 11.24 -5.03
N PRO A 50 -10.92 11.66 -3.78
CA PRO A 50 -11.45 10.77 -2.75
C PRO A 50 -12.81 10.21 -3.14
N GLY A 51 -13.04 8.93 -2.85
CA GLY A 51 -14.30 8.28 -3.19
C GLY A 51 -14.18 6.77 -3.13
N LEU A 52 -15.21 6.11 -3.62
CA LEU A 52 -15.24 4.66 -3.69
C LEU A 52 -14.78 4.19 -5.07
N TYR A 53 -13.88 3.23 -5.07
CA TYR A 53 -13.31 2.68 -6.29
C TYR A 53 -13.20 1.17 -6.17
N GLU A 54 -13.29 0.51 -7.32
CA GLU A 54 -12.87 -0.87 -7.45
C GLU A 54 -11.41 -0.87 -7.89
N MET A 55 -10.58 -1.62 -7.17
CA MET A 55 -9.15 -1.66 -7.47
C MET A 55 -8.74 -3.04 -7.96
N VAL A 56 -7.90 -3.04 -9.00
CA VAL A 56 -7.19 -4.23 -9.45
C VAL A 56 -5.70 -3.93 -9.32
N CYS A 57 -4.97 -4.79 -8.65
CA CYS A 57 -3.53 -4.66 -8.48
C CYS A 57 -2.88 -5.98 -8.88
N LEU A 58 -2.06 -5.94 -9.91
CA LEU A 58 -1.48 -7.12 -10.53
C LEU A 58 0.04 -7.11 -10.35
N PRO A 59 0.56 -7.75 -9.29
CA PRO A 59 2.01 -7.85 -9.11
C PRO A 59 2.63 -8.87 -10.06
N ILE A 60 3.87 -8.62 -10.43
CA ILE A 60 4.68 -9.60 -11.14
C ILE A 60 5.01 -10.73 -10.16
N LYS A 61 4.86 -11.97 -10.61
CA LYS A 61 5.19 -13.11 -9.77
C LYS A 61 6.70 -13.30 -9.70
N ILE A 62 7.25 -13.06 -8.52
CA ILE A 62 8.67 -13.26 -8.23
C ILE A 62 8.76 -14.12 -6.99
N ASP A 63 9.37 -15.30 -7.14
CA ASP A 63 9.47 -16.24 -6.02
C ASP A 63 10.45 -15.74 -4.94
N ASN A 64 10.09 -15.94 -3.69
CA ASN A 64 10.92 -15.65 -2.53
C ASN A 64 11.33 -14.18 -2.40
N CYS A 65 10.47 -13.25 -2.87
CA CYS A 65 10.71 -11.83 -2.72
C CYS A 65 9.75 -11.22 -1.72
N ASP A 66 10.21 -10.18 -1.01
CA ASP A 66 9.39 -9.44 -0.05
C ASP A 66 8.36 -8.55 -0.73
N GLY A 67 8.58 -8.24 -1.99
CA GLY A 67 7.68 -7.42 -2.77
C GLY A 67 7.94 -7.57 -4.24
N ALA A 68 7.10 -6.94 -5.07
CA ALA A 68 7.24 -7.01 -6.51
C ALA A 68 6.62 -5.78 -7.16
N PRO A 69 7.12 -5.38 -8.35
CA PRO A 69 6.44 -4.38 -9.15
C PRO A 69 5.01 -4.83 -9.46
N ALA A 70 4.09 -3.89 -9.46
CA ALA A 70 2.69 -4.19 -9.70
C ALA A 70 2.04 -3.09 -10.53
N ARG A 71 0.97 -3.45 -11.23
CA ARG A 71 0.10 -2.50 -11.89
C ARG A 71 -1.17 -2.34 -11.10
N ALA A 72 -1.45 -1.12 -10.67
CA ALA A 72 -2.67 -0.81 -9.93
C ALA A 72 -3.61 0.02 -10.82
N LEU A 73 -4.87 -0.38 -10.87
CA LEU A 73 -5.89 0.31 -11.64
C LEU A 73 -7.09 0.57 -10.75
N LEU A 74 -7.69 1.74 -10.87
CA LEU A 74 -8.90 2.11 -10.15
C LEU A 74 -10.02 2.38 -11.13
N ARG A 75 -11.22 1.94 -10.78
CA ARG A 75 -12.43 2.21 -11.54
C ARG A 75 -13.47 2.77 -10.60
N PRO A 76 -14.10 3.92 -10.90
CA PRO A 76 -15.20 4.43 -10.06
C PRO A 76 -16.33 3.41 -9.97
N VAL A 77 -16.88 3.31 -8.78
CA VAL A 77 -17.99 2.41 -8.53
C VAL A 77 -19.30 3.03 -9.02
#